data_9003592e72df178b403a689176e57a4b
#
_entry.id   9003592e72df178b403a689176e57a4b
#
_cell.length_a   1.000
_cell.length_b   1.000
_cell.length_c   1.000
_cell.angle_alpha   90.00
_cell.angle_beta   90.00
_cell.angle_gamma   90.00
#
_symmetry.space_group_name_H-M   'P 1'
#
loop_
_entity.id
_entity.type
_entity.pdbx_description
1 polymer ?
#
loop_
_entity_poly.entity_id
_entity_poly.type
_entity_poly.pdbx_seq_one_letter_code
_entity_poly.pdbx_strand_id
1 'polypeptide(L)'
;HSQGPVVLEDRVEPEDKPYERNPGKNVMMPGNAIKRHLHVEDRMNRLEKDGSDFAINKAEYNDTSIGFITSGIPYQYVKEVFPQASVLKLGMVYPLPKKLIEEFAKKVDKLYIFEELEPVIEEQVKAWGIECIGKEIFTRQGEYSANLLREKVLGQNVETKPYPNLPARPPILCPGCPHRSTFTVLNKLKIHAAGDIGCYTLGAVAPLNVIDTTVCMGASISTLHGM
;
A
#
# COMPACT_ATOMS: atom_id res chain seq x y z
N HIS A 1 -1.19 -6.50 3.33
CA HIS A 1 -1.22 -6.84 4.74
C HIS A 1 -2.48 -6.59 5.50
N SER A 2 -3.62 -6.55 4.89
CA SER A 2 -4.87 -6.35 5.60
C SER A 2 -5.50 -7.70 5.92
N GLN A 3 -5.07 -8.30 7.00
CA GLN A 3 -5.81 -9.36 7.66
C GLN A 3 -6.70 -8.72 8.72
N GLY A 4 -8.01 -8.84 8.53
CA GLY A 4 -8.99 -8.32 9.48
C GLY A 4 -10.23 -9.20 9.49
N PRO A 5 -11.04 -9.13 10.55
CA PRO A 5 -12.32 -9.80 10.56
C PRO A 5 -13.21 -9.21 9.47
N VAL A 6 -13.93 -10.07 8.77
CA VAL A 6 -14.94 -9.71 7.81
C VAL A 6 -16.30 -10.20 8.28
N VAL A 7 -17.33 -9.42 8.08
CA VAL A 7 -18.70 -9.84 8.29
C VAL A 7 -19.16 -10.53 6.99
N LEU A 8 -19.60 -11.78 7.12
CA LEU A 8 -20.20 -12.48 6.00
C LEU A 8 -21.66 -12.05 5.92
N GLU A 9 -22.02 -11.49 4.79
CA GLU A 9 -23.38 -11.10 4.45
C GLU A 9 -23.93 -12.06 3.39
N ASP A 10 -25.23 -11.99 3.17
CA ASP A 10 -25.85 -12.76 2.10
C ASP A 10 -25.30 -12.35 0.73
N ARG A 11 -25.17 -13.34 -0.17
CA ARG A 11 -24.70 -13.08 -1.52
C ARG A 11 -25.65 -12.16 -2.27
N VAL A 12 -25.15 -11.03 -2.73
CA VAL A 12 -25.86 -10.13 -3.63
C VAL A 12 -25.44 -10.45 -5.06
N GLU A 13 -26.38 -10.87 -5.90
CA GLU A 13 -26.15 -11.05 -7.33
C GLU A 13 -26.27 -9.68 -8.02
N PRO A 14 -25.20 -9.15 -8.61
CA PRO A 14 -25.28 -7.91 -9.38
C PRO A 14 -26.05 -8.16 -10.69
N GLU A 15 -26.74 -7.14 -11.18
CA GLU A 15 -27.33 -7.19 -12.51
C GLU A 15 -26.23 -7.37 -13.58
N ASP A 16 -26.45 -8.30 -14.51
CA ASP A 16 -25.58 -8.50 -15.65
C ASP A 16 -25.60 -7.25 -16.54
N LYS A 17 -24.43 -6.65 -16.71
CA LYS A 17 -24.25 -5.52 -17.64
C LYS A 17 -23.66 -6.04 -18.93
N PRO A 18 -24.41 -6.04 -20.04
CA PRO A 18 -23.89 -6.48 -21.31
C PRO A 18 -22.70 -5.61 -21.74
N TYR A 19 -21.71 -6.23 -22.37
CA TYR A 19 -20.58 -5.49 -22.91
C TYR A 19 -21.00 -4.67 -24.12
N GLU A 20 -20.82 -3.36 -24.04
CA GLU A 20 -20.99 -2.45 -25.16
C GLU A 20 -19.63 -2.03 -25.71
N ARG A 21 -19.44 -2.25 -27.01
CA ARG A 21 -18.21 -1.84 -27.71
C ARG A 21 -18.14 -0.31 -27.80
N ASN A 22 -17.18 0.29 -27.14
CA ASN A 22 -16.95 1.73 -27.18
C ASN A 22 -15.45 2.05 -27.38
N PRO A 23 -14.92 2.00 -28.61
CA PRO A 23 -13.51 2.29 -28.86
C PRO A 23 -13.11 3.73 -28.48
N GLY A 24 -14.01 4.69 -28.65
CA GLY A 24 -13.75 6.09 -28.27
C GLY A 24 -13.48 6.28 -26.77
N LYS A 25 -14.09 5.43 -25.94
CA LYS A 25 -13.86 5.42 -24.49
C LYS A 25 -12.68 4.54 -24.10
N ASN A 26 -12.55 3.37 -24.71
CA ASN A 26 -11.69 2.29 -24.20
C ASN A 26 -10.33 2.21 -24.92
N VAL A 27 -10.16 2.91 -26.05
CA VAL A 27 -8.89 2.95 -26.78
C VAL A 27 -8.28 4.37 -26.67
N MET A 28 -7.15 4.47 -25.96
CA MET A 28 -6.49 5.74 -25.67
C MET A 28 -5.55 6.17 -26.82
N MET A 29 -6.09 6.34 -28.00
CA MET A 29 -5.39 7.08 -29.08
C MET A 29 -5.17 8.55 -28.66
N PRO A 30 -4.11 9.22 -29.16
CA PRO A 30 -3.79 10.60 -28.76
C PRO A 30 -4.99 11.56 -28.77
N GLY A 31 -5.82 11.53 -29.82
CA GLY A 31 -7.01 12.37 -29.91
C GLY A 31 -8.09 12.07 -28.84
N ASN A 32 -8.20 10.82 -28.40
CA ASN A 32 -9.08 10.44 -27.29
C ASN A 32 -8.45 10.80 -25.96
N ALA A 33 -7.14 10.55 -25.80
CA ALA A 33 -6.40 10.81 -24.57
C ALA A 33 -6.45 12.30 -24.20
N ILE A 34 -6.22 13.21 -25.15
CA ILE A 34 -6.26 14.67 -24.90
C ILE A 34 -7.60 15.09 -24.29
N LYS A 35 -8.70 14.64 -24.87
CA LYS A 35 -10.04 14.97 -24.36
C LYS A 35 -10.30 14.34 -22.98
N ARG A 36 -9.87 13.10 -22.79
CA ARG A 36 -10.03 12.39 -21.51
C ARG A 36 -9.19 12.99 -20.40
N HIS A 37 -8.00 13.50 -20.73
CA HIS A 37 -7.12 14.11 -19.72
C HIS A 37 -7.75 15.35 -19.08
N LEU A 38 -8.48 16.17 -19.83
CA LEU A 38 -9.25 17.29 -19.27
C LEU A 38 -10.24 16.83 -18.18
N HIS A 39 -10.93 15.71 -18.41
CA HIS A 39 -11.84 15.15 -17.42
C HIS A 39 -11.11 14.55 -16.21
N VAL A 40 -9.91 14.02 -16.42
CA VAL A 40 -9.09 13.51 -15.31
C VAL A 40 -8.67 14.64 -14.40
N GLU A 41 -8.14 15.74 -14.96
CA GLU A 41 -7.72 16.91 -14.18
C GLU A 41 -8.89 17.55 -13.41
N ASP A 42 -10.02 17.75 -14.07
CA ASP A 42 -11.23 18.26 -13.42
C ASP A 42 -11.69 17.34 -12.27
N ARG A 43 -11.67 16.03 -12.50
CA ARG A 43 -12.01 15.05 -11.46
C ARG A 43 -11.04 15.10 -10.28
N MET A 44 -9.73 15.21 -10.53
CA MET A 44 -8.73 15.28 -9.47
C MET A 44 -8.93 16.53 -8.61
N ASN A 45 -9.19 17.68 -9.23
CA ASN A 45 -9.49 18.91 -8.51
C ASN A 45 -10.78 18.83 -7.67
N ARG A 46 -11.81 18.16 -8.19
CA ARG A 46 -13.04 17.91 -7.40
C ARG A 46 -12.79 16.96 -6.25
N LEU A 47 -12.08 15.87 -6.48
CA LEU A 47 -11.77 14.90 -5.44
C LEU A 47 -10.94 15.50 -4.29
N GLU A 48 -10.02 16.42 -4.57
CA GLU A 48 -9.28 17.13 -3.54
C GLU A 48 -10.22 17.95 -2.64
N LYS A 49 -11.16 18.68 -3.24
CA LYS A 49 -12.15 19.49 -2.50
C LYS A 49 -13.13 18.62 -1.72
N ASP A 50 -13.76 17.69 -2.42
CA ASP A 50 -14.83 16.84 -1.87
C ASP A 50 -14.27 15.83 -0.84
N GLY A 51 -12.99 15.48 -0.96
CA GLY A 51 -12.29 14.58 -0.06
C GLY A 51 -12.30 15.02 1.39
N SER A 52 -12.47 16.33 1.64
CA SER A 52 -12.62 16.86 3.01
C SER A 52 -13.92 16.43 3.68
N ASP A 53 -14.96 16.14 2.90
CA ASP A 53 -16.29 15.77 3.36
C ASP A 53 -16.58 14.27 3.22
N PHE A 54 -15.63 13.50 2.68
CA PHE A 54 -15.81 12.06 2.54
C PHE A 54 -15.80 11.34 3.89
N ALA A 55 -16.82 10.55 4.15
CA ALA A 55 -16.95 9.77 5.39
C ALA A 55 -15.79 8.77 5.64
N ILE A 56 -15.05 8.40 4.58
CA ILE A 56 -13.86 7.56 4.70
C ILE A 56 -12.64 8.29 5.27
N ASN A 57 -12.62 9.62 5.20
CA ASN A 57 -11.63 10.49 5.82
C ASN A 57 -12.21 10.99 7.14
N LYS A 58 -11.67 10.52 8.25
CA LYS A 58 -12.24 10.77 9.58
C LYS A 58 -11.27 11.48 10.49
N ALA A 59 -11.63 12.69 10.93
CA ALA A 59 -10.90 13.39 11.98
C ALA A 59 -11.57 13.10 13.34
N GLU A 60 -10.78 12.55 14.25
CA GLU A 60 -11.16 12.30 15.65
C GLU A 60 -10.37 13.25 16.52
N TYR A 61 -11.07 14.14 17.23
CA TYR A 61 -10.45 15.10 18.14
C TYR A 61 -10.67 14.65 19.58
N ASN A 62 -9.58 14.36 20.29
CA ASN A 62 -9.56 14.05 21.72
C ASN A 62 -8.50 14.93 22.39
N ASP A 63 -7.39 14.37 22.89
CA ASP A 63 -6.26 15.16 23.34
C ASP A 63 -5.57 15.82 22.14
N THR A 64 -5.53 17.14 22.12
CA THR A 64 -4.95 17.93 21.04
C THR A 64 -3.45 18.22 21.24
N SER A 65 -2.87 17.86 22.37
CA SER A 65 -1.40 17.96 22.58
C SER A 65 -0.62 17.12 21.59
N ILE A 66 -1.25 16.07 21.04
CA ILE A 66 -0.66 15.16 20.07
C ILE A 66 -1.68 14.75 19.00
N GLY A 67 -1.29 14.90 17.75
CA GLY A 67 -2.09 14.50 16.59
C GLY A 67 -1.33 13.57 15.65
N PHE A 68 -2.06 12.64 15.07
CA PHE A 68 -1.55 11.72 14.05
C PHE A 68 -2.35 11.82 12.77
N ILE A 69 -1.67 11.95 11.63
CA ILE A 69 -2.25 11.68 10.31
C ILE A 69 -1.76 10.32 9.87
N THR A 70 -2.67 9.45 9.47
CA THR A 70 -2.36 8.07 9.12
C THR A 70 -3.39 7.47 8.16
N SER A 71 -3.04 6.36 7.52
CA SER A 71 -3.93 5.61 6.61
C SER A 71 -3.74 4.11 6.83
N GLY A 72 -4.74 3.33 6.43
CA GLY A 72 -4.66 1.87 6.48
C GLY A 72 -4.46 1.30 7.88
N ILE A 73 -3.64 0.24 7.99
CA ILE A 73 -3.40 -0.48 9.25
C ILE A 73 -2.65 0.35 10.31
N PRO A 74 -1.73 1.27 9.99
CA PRO A 74 -1.10 2.16 10.94
C PRO A 74 -2.07 2.92 11.85
N TYR A 75 -3.30 3.20 11.38
CA TYR A 75 -4.35 3.78 12.21
C TYR A 75 -4.67 2.92 13.45
N GLN A 76 -4.71 1.59 13.30
CA GLN A 76 -4.99 0.70 14.41
C GLN A 76 -3.87 0.74 15.46
N TYR A 77 -2.62 0.82 15.03
CA TYR A 77 -1.47 0.93 15.91
C TYR A 77 -1.46 2.24 16.69
N VAL A 78 -1.85 3.35 16.02
CA VAL A 78 -2.02 4.64 16.72
C VAL A 78 -3.11 4.53 17.78
N LYS A 79 -4.27 3.96 17.45
CA LYS A 79 -5.38 3.81 18.41
C LYS A 79 -5.04 2.90 19.59
N GLU A 80 -4.19 1.89 19.37
CA GLU A 80 -3.72 1.00 20.45
C GLU A 80 -2.80 1.72 21.43
N VAL A 81 -1.82 2.47 20.92
CA VAL A 81 -0.78 3.11 21.74
C VAL A 81 -1.24 4.44 22.31
N PHE A 82 -2.00 5.20 21.52
CA PHE A 82 -2.50 6.54 21.85
C PHE A 82 -4.03 6.62 21.74
N PRO A 83 -4.79 5.91 22.59
CA PRO A 83 -6.25 5.86 22.48
C PRO A 83 -6.92 7.23 22.63
N GLN A 84 -6.26 8.17 23.32
CA GLN A 84 -6.75 9.51 23.57
C GLN A 84 -6.18 10.59 22.63
N ALA A 85 -5.24 10.26 21.76
CA ALA A 85 -4.71 11.22 20.81
C ALA A 85 -5.76 11.65 19.77
N SER A 86 -5.57 12.84 19.22
CA SER A 86 -6.32 13.26 18.04
C SER A 86 -5.77 12.56 16.81
N VAL A 87 -6.65 12.02 15.95
CA VAL A 87 -6.24 11.23 14.78
C VAL A 87 -7.04 11.65 13.56
N LEU A 88 -6.34 11.97 12.48
CA LEU A 88 -6.91 12.08 11.15
C LEU A 88 -6.62 10.78 10.38
N LYS A 89 -7.65 9.94 10.25
CA LYS A 89 -7.60 8.74 9.42
C LYS A 89 -7.95 9.12 7.98
N LEU A 90 -7.02 8.90 7.06
CA LEU A 90 -7.23 9.07 5.63
C LEU A 90 -7.64 7.74 5.01
N GLY A 91 -8.84 7.69 4.44
CA GLY A 91 -9.30 6.58 3.60
C GLY A 91 -8.98 6.82 2.12
N MET A 92 -8.85 8.09 1.71
CA MET A 92 -8.35 8.49 0.40
C MET A 92 -7.02 9.22 0.55
N VAL A 93 -5.96 8.64 -0.02
CA VAL A 93 -4.59 9.17 0.09
C VAL A 93 -4.11 9.88 -1.19
N TYR A 94 -4.93 9.88 -2.25
CA TYR A 94 -4.62 10.62 -3.48
C TYR A 94 -5.90 10.98 -4.27
N PRO A 95 -6.14 12.27 -4.57
CA PRO A 95 -5.41 13.40 -4.02
C PRO A 95 -5.68 13.55 -2.52
N LEU A 96 -4.71 14.12 -1.78
CA LEU A 96 -4.90 14.38 -0.35
C LEU A 96 -5.92 15.50 -0.14
N PRO A 97 -6.83 15.40 0.85
CA PRO A 97 -7.80 16.43 1.18
C PRO A 97 -7.12 17.58 1.94
N LYS A 98 -6.48 18.48 1.20
CA LYS A 98 -5.64 19.56 1.74
C LYS A 98 -6.32 20.36 2.85
N LYS A 99 -7.54 20.83 2.61
CA LYS A 99 -8.30 21.62 3.58
C LYS A 99 -8.49 20.88 4.91
N LEU A 100 -8.88 19.62 4.87
CA LEU A 100 -9.08 18.79 6.07
C LEU A 100 -7.78 18.61 6.85
N ILE A 101 -6.66 18.39 6.13
CA ILE A 101 -5.33 18.24 6.74
C ILE A 101 -4.88 19.55 7.39
N GLU A 102 -5.04 20.70 6.72
CA GLU A 102 -4.72 22.01 7.26
C GLU A 102 -5.55 22.36 8.51
N GLU A 103 -6.85 22.03 8.49
CA GLU A 103 -7.74 22.22 9.62
C GLU A 103 -7.39 21.32 10.81
N PHE A 104 -6.99 20.09 10.54
CA PHE A 104 -6.54 19.17 11.57
C PHE A 104 -5.21 19.63 12.19
N ALA A 105 -4.23 19.97 11.35
CA ALA A 105 -2.93 20.41 11.80
C ALA A 105 -2.97 21.64 12.71
N LYS A 106 -3.89 22.59 12.44
CA LYS A 106 -4.08 23.79 13.28
C LYS A 106 -4.65 23.51 14.67
N LYS A 107 -5.22 22.34 14.89
CA LYS A 107 -5.89 21.98 16.15
C LYS A 107 -5.06 21.10 17.06
N VAL A 108 -3.85 20.71 16.63
CA VAL A 108 -2.96 19.87 17.43
C VAL A 108 -1.63 20.58 17.65
N ASP A 109 -1.04 20.40 18.83
CA ASP A 109 0.21 21.07 19.18
C ASP A 109 1.42 20.39 18.53
N LYS A 110 1.37 19.06 18.42
CA LYS A 110 2.42 18.24 17.82
C LYS A 110 1.84 17.27 16.82
N LEU A 111 2.27 17.35 15.57
CA LEU A 111 1.75 16.55 14.47
C LEU A 111 2.73 15.47 14.04
N TYR A 112 2.26 14.24 14.01
CA TYR A 112 2.98 13.09 13.46
C TYR A 112 2.30 12.58 12.19
N ILE A 113 3.13 12.23 11.18
CA ILE A 113 2.67 11.46 10.02
C ILE A 113 3.16 10.02 10.21
N PHE A 114 2.21 9.11 10.41
CA PHE A 114 2.52 7.71 10.66
C PHE A 114 2.02 6.86 9.48
N GLU A 115 2.91 6.68 8.49
CA GLU A 115 2.66 5.94 7.25
C GLU A 115 3.80 4.95 6.97
N GLU A 116 3.46 3.79 6.44
CA GLU A 116 4.45 2.78 6.04
C GLU A 116 5.16 3.16 4.74
N LEU A 117 6.36 2.60 4.54
CA LEU A 117 7.17 2.75 3.33
C LEU A 117 7.53 4.23 3.05
N GLU A 118 7.25 4.71 1.84
CA GLU A 118 7.66 6.03 1.40
C GLU A 118 6.77 7.17 1.97
N PRO A 119 7.33 8.37 2.14
CA PRO A 119 6.65 9.51 2.78
C PRO A 119 5.67 10.23 1.85
N VAL A 120 4.68 9.53 1.30
CA VAL A 120 3.72 10.09 0.32
C VAL A 120 2.85 11.18 0.94
N ILE A 121 2.35 10.94 2.17
CA ILE A 121 1.54 11.91 2.91
C ILE A 121 2.44 13.01 3.47
N GLU A 122 3.53 12.63 4.11
CA GLU A 122 4.47 13.55 4.76
C GLU A 122 5.05 14.58 3.78
N GLU A 123 5.52 14.13 2.62
CA GLU A 123 6.10 15.02 1.62
C GLU A 123 5.09 16.08 1.14
N GLN A 124 3.85 15.70 0.90
CA GLN A 124 2.81 16.66 0.52
C GLN A 124 2.46 17.62 1.65
N VAL A 125 2.33 17.12 2.88
CA VAL A 125 2.02 17.94 4.06
C VAL A 125 3.13 18.96 4.30
N LYS A 126 4.39 18.55 4.22
CA LYS A 126 5.56 19.44 4.31
C LYS A 126 5.62 20.45 3.16
N ALA A 127 5.29 20.04 1.94
CA ALA A 127 5.23 20.93 0.78
C ALA A 127 4.18 22.05 0.91
N TRP A 128 3.15 21.85 1.73
CA TRP A 128 2.18 22.89 2.09
C TRP A 128 2.63 23.81 3.24
N GLY A 129 3.84 23.60 3.75
CA GLY A 129 4.41 24.39 4.85
C GLY A 129 3.89 23.99 6.23
N ILE A 130 3.32 22.80 6.37
CA ILE A 130 2.83 22.28 7.66
C ILE A 130 3.98 21.52 8.33
N GLU A 131 4.33 21.95 9.54
CA GLU A 131 5.33 21.23 10.34
C GLU A 131 4.79 19.90 10.84
N CYS A 132 5.53 18.83 10.61
CA CYS A 132 5.17 17.50 11.07
C CYS A 132 6.41 16.62 11.23
N ILE A 133 6.28 15.61 12.07
CA ILE A 133 7.30 14.61 12.36
C ILE A 133 6.92 13.31 11.65
N GLY A 134 7.80 12.76 10.85
CA GLY A 134 7.52 11.53 10.08
C GLY A 134 8.75 10.64 9.95
N LYS A 135 9.30 10.51 8.75
CA LYS A 135 10.41 9.59 8.44
C LYS A 135 11.75 9.96 9.09
N GLU A 136 11.85 11.11 9.71
CA GLU A 136 13.02 11.45 10.54
C GLU A 136 13.15 10.55 11.77
N ILE A 137 12.03 10.00 12.28
CA ILE A 137 12.00 9.05 13.38
C ILE A 137 11.45 7.68 13.01
N PHE A 138 10.60 7.58 11.98
CA PHE A 138 10.00 6.34 11.54
C PHE A 138 10.74 5.73 10.36
N THR A 139 11.03 4.45 10.42
CA THR A 139 11.72 3.73 9.35
C THR A 139 10.91 3.68 8.06
N ARG A 140 11.62 3.62 6.91
CA ARG A 140 11.04 3.29 5.60
C ARG A 140 11.02 1.78 5.32
N GLN A 141 11.61 0.98 6.21
CA GLN A 141 11.80 -0.45 6.00
C GLN A 141 10.92 -1.27 6.93
N GLY A 142 10.40 -2.36 6.39
CA GLY A 142 9.64 -3.33 7.15
C GLY A 142 8.22 -2.88 7.46
N GLU A 143 7.53 -3.70 8.25
CA GLU A 143 6.17 -3.43 8.69
C GLU A 143 6.17 -2.52 9.92
N TYR A 144 5.17 -1.68 10.01
CA TYR A 144 4.93 -0.90 11.22
C TYR A 144 4.21 -1.72 12.28
N SER A 145 4.34 -1.29 13.52
CA SER A 145 3.71 -1.93 14.67
C SER A 145 3.43 -0.92 15.77
N ALA A 146 2.60 -1.32 16.73
CA ALA A 146 2.39 -0.57 17.96
C ALA A 146 3.71 -0.33 18.73
N ASN A 147 4.63 -1.31 18.70
CA ASN A 147 5.92 -1.20 19.36
C ASN A 147 6.80 -0.11 18.77
N LEU A 148 6.75 0.10 17.45
CA LEU A 148 7.47 1.21 16.81
C LEU A 148 7.05 2.57 17.38
N LEU A 149 5.75 2.76 17.62
CA LEU A 149 5.22 3.98 18.25
C LEU A 149 5.67 4.11 19.70
N ARG A 150 5.63 3.02 20.47
CA ARG A 150 6.11 3.00 21.86
C ARG A 150 7.58 3.38 21.94
N GLU A 151 8.42 2.85 21.07
CA GLU A 151 9.85 3.16 21.03
C GLU A 151 10.12 4.59 20.58
N LYS A 152 9.54 5.00 19.44
CA LYS A 152 9.92 6.26 18.78
C LYS A 152 9.23 7.48 19.33
N VAL A 153 8.02 7.35 19.85
CA VAL A 153 7.24 8.49 20.35
C VAL A 153 7.25 8.56 21.88
N LEU A 154 7.13 7.39 22.54
CA LEU A 154 7.12 7.33 24.02
C LEU A 154 8.50 7.08 24.62
N GLY A 155 9.53 6.75 23.82
CA GLY A 155 10.87 6.43 24.31
C GLY A 155 10.93 5.15 25.18
N GLN A 156 9.94 4.28 25.04
CA GLN A 156 9.86 3.03 25.79
C GLN A 156 10.82 1.99 25.20
N ASN A 157 11.56 1.29 26.04
CA ASN A 157 12.32 0.14 25.61
C ASN A 157 11.39 -1.09 25.54
N VAL A 158 11.06 -1.53 24.33
CA VAL A 158 10.19 -2.69 24.12
C VAL A 158 11.06 -3.93 23.94
N GLU A 159 11.14 -4.73 25.01
CA GLU A 159 11.83 -6.02 24.92
C GLU A 159 11.07 -6.97 23.99
N THR A 160 11.68 -7.28 22.85
CA THR A 160 11.23 -8.38 22.00
C THR A 160 11.98 -9.65 22.41
N LYS A 161 11.25 -10.68 22.81
CA LYS A 161 11.85 -12.01 23.05
C LYS A 161 11.73 -12.82 21.74
N PRO A 162 12.80 -12.90 20.92
CA PRO A 162 12.75 -13.77 19.77
C PRO A 162 12.60 -15.22 20.23
N TYR A 163 11.67 -15.93 19.64
CA TYR A 163 11.59 -17.37 19.82
C TYR A 163 12.77 -18.03 19.10
N PRO A 164 13.72 -18.64 19.81
CA PRO A 164 14.80 -19.35 19.16
C PRO A 164 14.25 -20.55 18.39
N ASN A 165 14.80 -20.83 17.23
CA ASN A 165 14.48 -22.01 16.42
C ASN A 165 13.10 -22.04 15.77
N LEU A 166 12.47 -20.90 15.49
CA LEU A 166 11.31 -20.91 14.62
C LEU A 166 11.73 -21.36 13.21
N PRO A 167 11.04 -22.35 12.62
CA PRO A 167 11.34 -22.77 11.26
C PRO A 167 11.03 -21.62 10.30
N ALA A 168 11.94 -21.39 9.35
CA ALA A 168 11.70 -20.45 8.26
C ALA A 168 10.45 -20.88 7.49
N ARG A 169 9.61 -19.92 7.14
CA ARG A 169 8.42 -20.11 6.28
C ARG A 169 8.57 -19.31 5.00
N PRO A 170 9.48 -19.69 4.11
CA PRO A 170 9.60 -19.01 2.82
C PRO A 170 8.31 -19.20 2.02
N PRO A 171 7.97 -18.24 1.16
CA PRO A 171 6.88 -18.43 0.21
C PRO A 171 7.21 -19.62 -0.69
N ILE A 172 6.20 -20.47 -0.91
CA ILE A 172 6.33 -21.67 -1.76
C ILE A 172 5.15 -21.79 -2.71
N LEU A 173 5.34 -22.47 -3.82
CA LEU A 173 4.24 -22.82 -4.72
C LEU A 173 3.26 -23.75 -4.01
N CYS A 174 1.95 -23.53 -4.22
CA CYS A 174 0.88 -24.34 -3.61
C CYS A 174 1.05 -25.84 -3.94
N PRO A 175 0.57 -26.75 -3.08
CA PRO A 175 0.42 -28.16 -3.43
C PRO A 175 -0.46 -28.31 -4.69
N GLY A 176 -0.02 -29.11 -5.68
CA GLY A 176 -0.74 -29.29 -6.94
C GLY A 176 -0.67 -28.11 -7.91
N CYS A 177 0.17 -27.10 -7.64
CA CYS A 177 0.32 -25.96 -8.53
C CYS A 177 0.81 -26.40 -9.93
N PRO A 178 0.14 -25.96 -11.03
CA PRO A 178 0.51 -26.35 -12.40
C PRO A 178 1.90 -25.85 -12.81
N HIS A 179 2.39 -24.76 -12.23
CA HIS A 179 3.75 -24.27 -12.49
C HIS A 179 4.84 -25.27 -12.13
N ARG A 180 4.62 -26.15 -11.14
CA ARG A 180 5.63 -27.12 -10.68
C ARG A 180 6.04 -28.07 -11.77
N SER A 181 5.11 -28.59 -12.57
CA SER A 181 5.42 -29.50 -13.66
C SER A 181 6.27 -28.83 -14.74
N THR A 182 5.88 -27.64 -15.17
CA THR A 182 6.64 -26.85 -16.16
C THR A 182 8.05 -26.56 -15.64
N PHE A 183 8.19 -26.05 -14.44
CA PHE A 183 9.51 -25.74 -13.86
C PHE A 183 10.37 -26.98 -13.65
N THR A 184 9.77 -28.12 -13.32
CA THR A 184 10.51 -29.38 -13.22
C THR A 184 11.10 -29.81 -14.59
N VAL A 185 10.32 -29.62 -15.66
CA VAL A 185 10.81 -29.93 -17.01
C VAL A 185 11.94 -28.98 -17.43
N LEU A 186 11.75 -27.68 -17.24
CA LEU A 186 12.75 -26.65 -17.54
C LEU A 186 14.08 -26.91 -16.79
N ASN A 187 13.99 -27.27 -15.50
CA ASN A 187 15.16 -27.62 -14.70
C ASN A 187 15.88 -28.84 -15.25
N LYS A 188 15.15 -29.90 -15.61
CA LYS A 188 15.76 -31.11 -16.20
C LYS A 188 16.47 -30.82 -17.53
N LEU A 189 15.91 -29.92 -18.32
CA LEU A 189 16.46 -29.51 -19.60
C LEU A 189 17.62 -28.53 -19.48
N LYS A 190 17.83 -27.96 -18.28
CA LYS A 190 18.87 -26.94 -18.04
C LYS A 190 18.76 -25.73 -18.96
N ILE A 191 17.52 -25.28 -19.20
CA ILE A 191 17.21 -24.12 -20.05
C ILE A 191 17.25 -22.85 -19.19
N HIS A 192 17.87 -21.80 -19.71
CA HIS A 192 17.79 -20.48 -19.11
C HIS A 192 16.38 -19.92 -19.22
N ALA A 193 15.87 -19.36 -18.13
CA ALA A 193 14.52 -18.84 -18.09
C ALA A 193 14.46 -17.50 -17.35
N ALA A 194 13.90 -16.50 -18.03
CA ALA A 194 13.49 -15.26 -17.40
C ALA A 194 12.04 -15.40 -16.91
N GLY A 195 11.78 -14.95 -15.70
CA GLY A 195 10.46 -14.98 -15.08
C GLY A 195 9.88 -13.59 -14.81
N ASP A 196 8.61 -13.57 -14.49
CA ASP A 196 7.90 -12.38 -14.06
C ASP A 196 7.67 -12.40 -12.55
N ILE A 197 7.40 -11.23 -11.96
CA ILE A 197 7.01 -11.11 -10.55
C ILE A 197 5.68 -11.81 -10.32
N GLY A 198 5.64 -12.65 -9.31
CA GLY A 198 4.50 -13.47 -8.92
C GLY A 198 4.94 -14.90 -8.58
N CYS A 199 4.08 -15.88 -8.81
CA CYS A 199 4.40 -17.29 -8.56
C CYS A 199 5.58 -17.79 -9.41
N TYR A 200 5.85 -17.17 -10.56
CA TYR A 200 7.03 -17.48 -11.37
C TYR A 200 8.35 -17.26 -10.61
N THR A 201 8.44 -16.20 -9.81
CA THR A 201 9.62 -15.92 -8.99
C THR A 201 9.97 -17.10 -8.08
N LEU A 202 8.97 -17.86 -7.63
CA LEU A 202 9.19 -19.03 -6.77
C LEU A 202 9.81 -20.21 -7.52
N GLY A 203 9.90 -20.17 -8.83
CA GLY A 203 10.68 -21.10 -9.63
C GLY A 203 12.19 -20.92 -9.48
N ALA A 204 12.66 -19.80 -8.92
CA ALA A 204 14.08 -19.54 -8.67
C ALA A 204 14.62 -20.28 -7.44
N VAL A 205 13.75 -20.68 -6.50
CA VAL A 205 14.17 -21.31 -5.25
C VAL A 205 14.16 -22.84 -5.33
N ALA A 206 14.92 -23.47 -4.45
CA ALA A 206 14.98 -24.92 -4.35
C ALA A 206 13.57 -25.52 -4.06
N PRO A 207 13.28 -26.72 -4.61
CA PRO A 207 14.13 -27.59 -5.44
C PRO A 207 14.08 -27.26 -6.93
N LEU A 208 13.34 -26.26 -7.37
CA LEU A 208 13.10 -25.98 -8.78
C LEU A 208 14.31 -25.33 -9.47
N ASN A 209 14.85 -24.23 -8.91
CA ASN A 209 16.06 -23.54 -9.35
C ASN A 209 16.13 -23.32 -10.88
N VAL A 210 15.06 -22.76 -11.45
CA VAL A 210 14.90 -22.68 -12.90
C VAL A 210 14.81 -21.24 -13.44
N ILE A 211 14.44 -20.28 -12.60
CA ILE A 211 14.33 -18.89 -13.02
C ILE A 211 15.65 -18.18 -12.72
N ASP A 212 16.28 -17.64 -13.76
CA ASP A 212 17.56 -16.94 -13.67
C ASP A 212 17.40 -15.45 -13.34
N THR A 213 16.34 -14.81 -13.88
CA THR A 213 16.10 -13.38 -13.69
C THR A 213 14.61 -13.08 -13.50
N THR A 214 14.33 -12.07 -12.68
CA THR A 214 13.00 -11.50 -12.53
C THR A 214 13.13 -10.00 -12.28
N VAL A 215 12.47 -9.17 -13.08
CA VAL A 215 12.52 -7.70 -12.96
C VAL A 215 11.17 -7.14 -12.55
N CYS A 216 10.16 -7.26 -13.41
CA CYS A 216 8.80 -6.82 -13.16
C CYS A 216 7.80 -7.67 -13.95
N MET A 217 6.53 -7.55 -13.65
CA MET A 217 5.46 -8.27 -14.36
C MET A 217 5.46 -7.91 -15.86
N GLY A 218 5.62 -8.93 -16.73
CA GLY A 218 5.67 -8.80 -18.18
C GLY A 218 7.06 -8.53 -18.76
N ALA A 219 8.10 -8.33 -17.94
CA ALA A 219 9.44 -8.02 -18.40
C ALA A 219 10.24 -9.26 -18.86
N SER A 220 9.78 -10.48 -18.58
CA SER A 220 10.52 -11.71 -18.89
C SER A 220 10.88 -11.84 -20.37
N ILE A 221 9.96 -11.43 -21.27
CA ILE A 221 10.16 -11.51 -22.72
C ILE A 221 11.31 -10.61 -23.18
N SER A 222 11.28 -9.34 -22.76
CA SER A 222 12.32 -8.37 -23.14
C SER A 222 13.66 -8.66 -22.43
N THR A 223 13.60 -9.13 -21.18
CA THR A 223 14.80 -9.51 -20.43
C THR A 223 15.49 -10.70 -21.08
N LEU A 224 14.74 -11.74 -21.47
CA LEU A 224 15.31 -12.90 -22.15
C LEU A 224 15.93 -12.54 -23.51
N HIS A 225 15.36 -11.54 -24.21
CA HIS A 225 15.94 -11.05 -25.46
C HIS A 225 17.32 -10.39 -25.24
N GLY A 226 17.55 -9.80 -24.09
CA GLY A 226 18.82 -9.16 -23.73
C GLY A 226 19.88 -10.09 -23.12
N MET A 227 19.48 -11.30 -22.75
CA MET A 227 20.37 -12.34 -22.19
C MET A 227 21.01 -13.18 -23.29
#